data_db8ac305fffcbccab292b7dc5c0562c6
#
_entry.id   db8ac305fffcbccab292b7dc5c0562c6
#
_cell.length_a   1.000
_cell.length_b   1.000
_cell.length_c   1.000
_cell.angle_alpha   90.00
_cell.angle_beta   90.00
_cell.angle_gamma   90.00
#
_symmetry.space_group_name_H-M   'P 1'
#
loop_
_entity.id
_entity.type
_entity.pdbx_description
1 polymer ?
#
loop_
_entity_poly.entity_id
_entity_poly.type
_entity_poly.pdbx_seq_one_letter_code
_entity_poly.pdbx_strand_id
1 'polypeptide(L)' 'MREVDARGHRCPTPTLRLRRALEGASPGELVSLLADDPLARVDVPHFARERGLELVRVEPAGANVLRFVVRAAGQRA' A
#
# COMPACT_ATOMS: atom_id res chain seq x y z
N MET A 1 6.48 9.42 7.15
CA MET A 1 5.73 8.43 6.39
C MET A 1 6.34 8.27 5.01
N ARG A 2 6.48 7.04 4.56
CA ARG A 2 7.06 6.75 3.25
C ARG A 2 5.92 6.62 2.23
N GLU A 3 6.07 7.28 1.08
CA GLU A 3 5.04 7.21 0.06
C GLU A 3 5.57 6.60 -1.22
N VAL A 4 4.81 5.67 -1.79
CA VAL A 4 5.13 5.00 -3.04
C VAL A 4 4.17 5.53 -4.10
N ASP A 5 4.70 6.04 -5.19
CA ASP A 5 3.88 6.55 -6.28
C ASP A 5 3.82 5.49 -7.38
N ALA A 6 2.68 4.85 -7.49
CA ALA A 6 2.46 3.82 -8.51
C ALA A 6 1.39 4.24 -9.51
N ARG A 7 1.16 5.54 -9.64
CA ARG A 7 0.21 6.04 -10.65
C ARG A 7 0.73 5.67 -12.03
N GLY A 8 -0.18 5.28 -12.91
CA GLY A 8 0.19 4.85 -14.24
C GLY A 8 0.58 3.40 -14.37
N HIS A 9 0.67 2.67 -13.26
CA HIS A 9 1.01 1.25 -13.29
C HIS A 9 -0.24 0.40 -13.06
N ARG A 10 -0.26 -0.77 -13.67
CA ARG A 10 -1.34 -1.73 -13.50
C ARG A 10 -0.94 -2.79 -12.49
N CYS A 11 -1.92 -3.32 -11.77
CA CYS A 11 -1.67 -4.45 -10.88
C CYS A 11 -1.17 -5.64 -11.69
N PRO A 12 -0.21 -6.39 -11.15
CA PRO A 12 0.18 -6.38 -9.73
C PRO A 12 1.31 -5.41 -9.39
N THR A 13 1.72 -4.55 -10.31
CA THR A 13 2.87 -3.66 -10.06
C THR A 13 2.70 -2.76 -8.83
N PRO A 14 1.54 -2.08 -8.63
CA PRO A 14 1.39 -1.26 -7.43
C PRO A 14 1.57 -2.06 -6.14
N THR A 15 0.99 -3.24 -6.07
CA THR A 15 1.09 -4.08 -4.89
C THR A 15 2.53 -4.54 -4.65
N LEU A 16 3.25 -4.86 -5.71
CA LEU A 16 4.64 -5.27 -5.59
C LEU A 16 5.52 -4.12 -5.10
N ARG A 17 5.24 -2.90 -5.56
CA ARG A 17 6.00 -1.74 -5.10
C ARG A 17 5.70 -1.45 -3.64
N LEU A 18 4.45 -1.60 -3.23
CA LEU A 18 4.08 -1.43 -1.83
C LEU A 18 4.79 -2.47 -0.96
N ARG A 19 4.81 -3.71 -1.41
CA ARG A 19 5.48 -4.78 -0.68
C ARG A 19 6.96 -4.45 -0.47
N ARG A 20 7.63 -3.98 -1.52
CA ARG A 20 9.04 -3.66 -1.41
C ARG A 20 9.28 -2.52 -0.42
N ALA A 21 8.42 -1.50 -0.45
CA ALA A 21 8.55 -0.39 0.48
C ALA A 21 8.33 -0.84 1.92
N LEU A 22 7.38 -1.74 2.13
CA LEU A 22 7.11 -2.26 3.47
C LEU A 22 8.28 -3.09 4.00
N GLU A 23 8.95 -3.82 3.11
CA GLU A 23 10.11 -4.62 3.53
C GLU A 23 11.24 -3.74 4.04
N GLY A 24 11.35 -2.52 3.51
CA GLY A 24 12.38 -1.60 3.95
C GLY A 24 11.95 -0.66 5.06
N ALA A 25 10.72 -0.77 5.53
CA ALA A 25 10.18 0.14 6.54
C ALA A 25 10.46 -0.36 7.94
N SER A 26 10.54 0.57 8.87
CA SER A 26 10.67 0.21 10.29
C SER A 26 9.36 -0.34 10.79
N PRO A 27 9.38 -1.21 11.81
CA PRO A 27 8.14 -1.73 12.38
C PRO A 27 7.24 -0.58 12.86
N GLY A 28 5.99 -0.63 12.48
CA GLY A 28 5.02 0.40 12.84
C GLY A 28 5.03 1.63 11.97
N GLU A 29 5.98 1.72 11.05
CA GLU A 29 6.07 2.87 10.16
C GLU A 29 4.88 2.86 9.18
N LEU A 30 4.32 4.04 8.90
CA LEU A 30 3.25 4.14 7.91
C LEU A 30 3.85 4.27 6.52
N VAL A 31 3.31 3.47 5.60
CA VAL A 31 3.69 3.51 4.20
C VAL A 31 2.43 3.77 3.40
N SER A 32 2.46 4.72 2.50
CA SER A 32 1.30 5.00 1.65
C SER A 32 1.61 4.64 0.21
N LEU A 33 0.56 4.28 -0.51
CA LEU A 33 0.66 3.92 -1.92
C LEU A 33 -0.35 4.76 -2.69
N LEU A 34 0.13 5.47 -3.70
CA LEU A 34 -0.76 6.15 -4.64
C LEU A 34 -0.96 5.23 -5.83
N ALA A 35 -2.21 4.95 -6.17
CA ALA A 35 -2.53 4.08 -7.29
C ALA A 35 -3.77 4.58 -8.01
N ASP A 36 -3.78 4.45 -9.33
CA ASP A 36 -4.93 4.82 -10.14
C ASP A 36 -5.53 3.64 -10.88
N ASP A 37 -5.02 2.43 -10.64
CA ASP A 37 -5.60 1.22 -11.21
C ASP A 37 -6.80 0.81 -10.36
N PRO A 38 -7.99 0.64 -10.96
CA PRO A 38 -9.17 0.22 -10.19
C PRO A 38 -8.98 -1.08 -9.43
N LEU A 39 -8.14 -1.98 -9.92
CA LEU A 39 -7.91 -3.25 -9.24
C LEU A 39 -7.17 -3.08 -7.92
N ALA A 40 -6.51 -1.94 -7.70
CA ALA A 40 -5.84 -1.69 -6.44
C ALA A 40 -6.83 -1.69 -5.27
N ARG A 41 -8.08 -1.29 -5.51
CA ARG A 41 -9.11 -1.31 -4.47
C ARG A 41 -9.34 -2.71 -3.92
N VAL A 42 -9.10 -3.72 -4.74
CA VAL A 42 -9.26 -5.11 -4.35
C VAL A 42 -7.93 -5.70 -3.90
N ASP A 43 -6.88 -5.45 -4.69
CA ASP A 43 -5.60 -6.10 -4.48
C ASP A 43 -4.87 -5.60 -3.23
N VAL A 44 -4.93 -4.29 -2.94
CA VAL A 44 -4.20 -3.77 -1.80
C VAL A 44 -4.79 -4.24 -0.47
N PRO A 45 -6.13 -4.17 -0.26
CA PRO A 45 -6.71 -4.73 0.97
C PRO A 45 -6.45 -6.23 1.10
N HIS A 46 -6.50 -6.96 0.00
CA HIS A 46 -6.24 -8.39 0.02
C HIS A 46 -4.79 -8.67 0.44
N PHE A 47 -3.85 -7.93 -0.16
CA PHE A 47 -2.45 -8.06 0.19
C PHE A 47 -2.21 -7.78 1.68
N ALA A 48 -2.82 -6.69 2.19
CA ALA A 48 -2.65 -6.35 3.59
C ALA A 48 -3.19 -7.45 4.50
N ARG A 49 -4.36 -7.99 4.15
CA ARG A 49 -4.98 -9.04 4.96
C ARG A 49 -4.12 -10.30 4.97
N GLU A 50 -3.61 -10.69 3.80
CA GLU A 50 -2.80 -11.89 3.71
C GLU A 50 -1.50 -11.79 4.47
N ARG A 51 -0.96 -10.57 4.60
CA ARG A 51 0.29 -10.36 5.29
C ARG A 51 0.12 -9.96 6.74
N GLY A 52 -1.12 -9.88 7.22
CA GLY A 52 -1.38 -9.45 8.59
C GLY A 52 -1.04 -8.00 8.84
N LEU A 53 -1.09 -7.17 7.81
CA LEU A 53 -0.80 -5.76 7.92
C LEU A 53 -2.08 -4.98 8.18
N GLU A 54 -1.95 -3.83 8.84
CA GLU A 54 -3.09 -2.97 9.09
C GLU A 54 -3.24 -1.98 7.95
N LEU A 55 -4.39 -2.02 7.27
CA LEU A 55 -4.74 -1.00 6.30
C LEU A 55 -5.40 0.13 7.09
N VAL A 56 -4.64 1.19 7.34
CA VAL A 56 -5.08 2.25 8.24
C VAL A 56 -6.21 3.06 7.63
N ARG A 57 -6.08 3.41 6.36
CA ARG A 57 -7.15 4.13 5.67
C ARG A 57 -6.92 4.11 4.17
N VAL A 58 -7.99 4.40 3.44
CA VAL A 58 -7.97 4.59 2.01
C VAL A 58 -8.64 5.93 1.76
N GLU A 59 -7.98 6.81 1.04
CA GLU A 59 -8.51 8.16 0.84
C GLU A 59 -8.29 8.63 -0.59
N PRO A 60 -9.14 9.51 -1.10
CA PRO A 60 -8.94 10.08 -2.43
C PRO A 60 -7.67 10.95 -2.44
N ALA A 61 -6.94 10.88 -3.55
CA ALA A 61 -5.70 11.65 -3.67
C ALA A 61 -5.58 12.29 -5.06
N GLY A 62 -6.71 12.51 -5.70
CA GLY A 62 -6.76 13.11 -7.03
C GLY A 62 -7.79 12.40 -7.87
N ALA A 63 -8.00 12.85 -9.12
CA ALA A 63 -8.96 12.23 -10.01
C ALA A 63 -8.53 10.80 -10.28
N ASN A 64 -9.39 9.87 -9.90
CA ASN A 64 -9.15 8.43 -10.09
C ASN A 64 -7.90 7.91 -9.37
N VAL A 65 -7.40 8.65 -8.38
CA VAL A 65 -6.23 8.23 -7.61
C VAL A 65 -6.64 8.00 -6.17
N LEU A 66 -6.20 6.88 -5.60
CA LEU A 66 -6.43 6.58 -4.20
C LEU A 66 -5.09 6.46 -3.48
N ARG A 67 -5.06 6.91 -2.23
CA ARG A 67 -3.93 6.70 -1.35
C ARG A 67 -4.31 5.62 -0.35
N PHE A 68 -3.54 4.55 -0.31
CA PHE A 68 -3.72 3.48 0.66
C PHE A 68 -2.64 3.63 1.71
N VAL A 69 -3.03 3.77 2.97
CA VAL A 69 -2.07 3.93 4.06
C VAL A 69 -2.02 2.63 4.85
N VAL A 70 -0.85 2.03 4.89
CA VAL A 70 -0.65 0.71 5.51
C VAL A 70 0.43 0.85 6.58
N ARG A 71 0.23 0.20 7.71
CA ARG A 71 1.23 0.18 8.77
C ARG A 71 2.13 -1.03 8.58
N ALA A 72 3.43 -0.80 8.57
CA ALA A 72 4.40 -1.89 8.43
C ALA A 72 4.28 -2.82 9.62
N ALA A 73 4.44 -4.12 9.36
CA ALA A 73 4.33 -5.12 10.41
C ALA A 73 5.42 -4.94 11.44
N GLY A 74 5.08 -5.16 12.66
CA GLY A 74 6.08 -5.28 13.70
C GLY A 74 6.89 -6.52 13.44
N GLN A 75 7.99 -6.65 14.03
CA GLN A 75 8.84 -7.71 13.74
C GLN A 75 8.32 -8.94 14.13
N ARG A 76 8.32 -9.62 13.77
CA ARG A 76 7.92 -10.65 14.22
C ARG A 76 8.63 -11.44 14.70
N ALA A 77 8.55 -11.52 15.07
CA ALA A 77 9.28 -12.13 15.66
C ALA A 77 9.63 -13.19 15.79
#